data_8b34e89bcaf233ffdfa0c61842ecf08d
#
_entry.id   8b34e89bcaf233ffdfa0c61842ecf08d
#
_cell.length_a   1.000
_cell.length_b   1.000
_cell.length_c   1.000
_cell.angle_alpha   90.00
_cell.angle_beta   90.00
_cell.angle_gamma   90.00
#
_symmetry.space_group_name_H-M   'P 1'
#
loop_
_entity.id
_entity.type
_entity.pdbx_description
1 polymer ?
#
loop_
_entity_poly.entity_id
_entity_poly.type
_entity_poly.pdbx_seq_one_letter_code
_entity_poly.pdbx_strand_id
1 'polypeptide(L)'
;SKVLEIKNIAVLPECQRMGYGKRMIEFIEQTYRDNFRILRVGTGDSQLTLPFYKKCGFIESHRIKNFFTDNYDHPIFKCGVQLIDMVYLEKNLLWESNTIHRKK
;
A
#
# COMPACT_ATOMS: atom_id res chain seq x y z
N SER A 1 -19.38 -2.63 -1.06
CA SER A 1 -18.43 -1.59 -1.44
C SER A 1 -17.25 -2.20 -2.16
N LYS A 2 -16.69 -1.42 -3.02
CA LYS A 2 -15.67 -1.93 -3.91
C LYS A 2 -14.28 -1.60 -3.43
N VAL A 3 -13.43 -2.60 -3.49
CA VAL A 3 -12.04 -2.46 -3.09
C VAL A 3 -11.15 -2.67 -4.31
N LEU A 4 -10.28 -1.72 -4.55
CA LEU A 4 -9.28 -1.84 -5.59
C LEU A 4 -7.97 -2.24 -4.92
N GLU A 5 -7.46 -3.39 -5.28
CA GLU A 5 -6.24 -3.87 -4.66
C GLU A 5 -5.07 -3.72 -5.60
N ILE A 6 -4.02 -3.07 -5.11
CA ILE A 6 -2.78 -2.92 -5.85
C ILE A 6 -1.93 -4.13 -5.57
N LYS A 7 -1.78 -4.99 -6.55
CA LYS A 7 -1.04 -6.22 -6.32
C LYS A 7 0.40 -6.14 -6.72
N ASN A 8 0.68 -5.38 -7.73
CA ASN A 8 2.02 -5.44 -8.28
C ASN A 8 2.40 -4.11 -8.88
N ILE A 9 2.85 -3.22 -8.06
CA ILE A 9 3.32 -1.94 -8.55
C ILE A 9 4.82 -2.01 -8.75
N ALA A 10 5.19 -2.43 -9.95
CA ALA A 10 6.60 -2.59 -10.24
C ALA A 10 7.35 -1.27 -10.16
N VAL A 11 6.61 -0.17 -10.32
CA VAL A 11 7.24 1.14 -10.29
C VAL A 11 7.48 1.64 -8.88
N LEU A 12 7.07 0.88 -7.88
CA LEU A 12 7.32 1.26 -6.50
C LEU A 12 8.50 0.48 -5.97
N PRO A 13 9.69 0.80 -6.41
CA PRO A 13 10.84 0.10 -5.87
C PRO A 13 11.05 0.60 -4.46
N GLU A 14 10.83 -0.25 -3.52
CA GLU A 14 10.95 0.11 -2.12
C GLU A 14 12.30 0.66 -1.77
N CYS A 15 13.28 0.40 -2.61
CA CYS A 15 14.64 0.83 -2.34
C CYS A 15 15.00 2.16 -2.94
N GLN A 16 14.06 2.81 -3.60
CA GLN A 16 14.40 4.05 -4.29
C GLN A 16 13.25 5.03 -4.25
N ARG A 17 13.31 5.98 -5.03
CA ARG A 17 12.42 7.10 -5.34
C ARG A 17 11.01 7.02 -4.81
N MET A 18 10.88 7.24 -3.54
CA MET A 18 9.58 7.21 -2.89
C MET A 18 8.66 8.32 -3.40
N GLY A 19 9.24 9.44 -3.80
CA GLY A 19 8.43 10.51 -4.37
C GLY A 19 7.73 10.09 -5.64
N TYR A 20 8.38 9.27 -6.41
CA TYR A 20 7.81 8.77 -7.64
C TYR A 20 6.65 7.82 -7.33
N GLY A 21 6.84 6.99 -6.30
CA GLY A 21 5.78 6.10 -5.89
C GLY A 21 4.58 6.85 -5.37
N LYS A 22 4.82 7.94 -4.66
CA LYS A 22 3.71 8.74 -4.14
C LYS A 22 2.87 9.29 -5.29
N ARG A 23 3.51 9.74 -6.35
CA ARG A 23 2.79 10.25 -7.50
C ARG A 23 1.96 9.15 -8.15
N MET A 24 2.50 7.96 -8.21
CA MET A 24 1.78 6.84 -8.78
C MET A 24 0.54 6.53 -7.96
N ILE A 25 0.67 6.55 -6.65
CA ILE A 25 -0.47 6.32 -5.77
C ILE A 25 -1.54 7.40 -6.00
N GLU A 26 -1.13 8.65 -6.08
CA GLU A 26 -2.06 9.74 -6.29
C GLU A 26 -2.77 9.60 -7.62
N PHE A 27 -2.07 9.17 -8.63
CA PHE A 27 -2.66 8.98 -9.94
C PHE A 27 -3.73 7.89 -9.89
N ILE A 28 -3.43 6.80 -9.20
CA ILE A 28 -4.39 5.72 -9.07
C ILE A 28 -5.62 6.19 -8.30
N GLU A 29 -5.43 6.95 -7.24
CA GLU A 29 -6.54 7.47 -6.48
C GLU A 29 -7.46 8.33 -7.34
N GLN A 30 -6.88 9.24 -8.09
CA GLN A 30 -7.67 10.13 -8.91
C GLN A 30 -8.38 9.40 -10.03
N THR A 31 -7.75 8.39 -10.56
CA THR A 31 -8.31 7.66 -11.68
C THR A 31 -9.51 6.82 -11.25
N TYR A 32 -9.43 6.21 -10.09
CA TYR A 32 -10.42 5.21 -9.70
C TYR A 32 -11.33 5.58 -8.55
N ARG A 33 -11.18 6.77 -7.99
CA ARG A 33 -11.96 7.12 -6.80
C ARG A 33 -13.47 7.10 -7.02
N ASP A 34 -13.90 7.31 -8.22
CA ASP A 34 -15.33 7.31 -8.50
C ASP A 34 -15.90 5.89 -8.62
N ASN A 35 -15.02 4.91 -8.77
CA ASN A 35 -15.44 3.52 -8.96
C ASN A 35 -15.19 2.65 -7.75
N PHE A 36 -14.33 3.08 -6.87
CA PHE A 36 -13.94 2.26 -5.73
C PHE A 36 -13.94 3.10 -4.46
N ARG A 37 -14.25 2.47 -3.36
CA ARG A 37 -14.26 3.15 -2.08
C ARG A 37 -12.95 3.01 -1.34
N ILE A 38 -12.29 1.89 -1.52
CA ILE A 38 -11.10 1.57 -0.76
C ILE A 38 -9.98 1.18 -1.68
N LEU A 39 -8.81 1.72 -1.43
CA LEU A 39 -7.61 1.33 -2.13
C LEU A 39 -6.78 0.49 -1.16
N ARG A 40 -6.47 -0.73 -1.55
CA ARG A 40 -5.74 -1.66 -0.70
C ARG A 40 -4.41 -2.02 -1.33
N VAL A 41 -3.41 -2.18 -0.49
CA VAL A 41 -2.11 -2.64 -0.95
C VAL A 41 -1.59 -3.70 0.00
N GLY A 42 -0.95 -4.73 -0.56
CA GLY A 42 -0.31 -5.76 0.22
C GLY A 42 1.19 -5.64 0.03
N THR A 43 1.94 -5.67 1.12
CA THR A 43 3.39 -5.55 1.05
C THR A 43 4.02 -6.35 2.17
N GLY A 44 5.32 -6.65 2.00
CA GLY A 44 6.07 -7.25 3.08
C GLY A 44 6.22 -6.27 4.22
N ASP A 45 6.57 -6.80 5.38
CA ASP A 45 6.66 -6.00 6.60
C ASP A 45 7.97 -5.22 6.70
N SER A 46 8.38 -4.63 5.62
CA SER A 46 9.61 -3.86 5.57
C SER A 46 9.44 -2.49 6.17
N GLN A 47 10.44 -2.05 6.92
CA GLN A 47 10.44 -0.71 7.47
C GLN A 47 10.65 0.34 6.40
N LEU A 48 10.96 -0.07 5.20
CA LEU A 48 11.09 0.86 4.09
C LEU A 48 9.75 1.13 3.43
N THR A 49 8.88 0.12 3.37
CA THR A 49 7.61 0.29 2.69
C THR A 49 6.48 0.72 3.59
N LEU A 50 6.43 0.20 4.81
CA LEU A 50 5.31 0.53 5.69
C LEU A 50 5.22 2.02 5.98
N PRO A 51 6.30 2.69 6.36
CA PRO A 51 6.21 4.13 6.58
C PRO A 51 5.83 4.89 5.32
N PHE A 52 6.28 4.43 4.17
CA PHE A 52 5.94 5.08 2.92
C PHE A 52 4.44 5.07 2.67
N TYR A 53 3.82 3.90 2.81
CA TYR A 53 2.39 3.82 2.58
C TYR A 53 1.61 4.61 3.62
N LYS A 54 2.09 4.61 4.85
CA LYS A 54 1.42 5.39 5.88
C LYS A 54 1.49 6.88 5.59
N LYS A 55 2.60 7.33 5.03
CA LYS A 55 2.71 8.72 4.62
C LYS A 55 1.76 9.05 3.49
N CYS A 56 1.44 8.07 2.67
CA CYS A 56 0.48 8.27 1.59
C CYS A 56 -0.96 8.21 2.08
N GLY A 57 -1.17 8.01 3.36
CA GLY A 57 -2.51 8.01 3.91
C GLY A 57 -3.12 6.64 4.15
N PHE A 58 -2.34 5.60 3.98
CA PHE A 58 -2.83 4.24 4.22
C PHE A 58 -2.78 3.88 5.69
N ILE A 59 -3.70 3.03 6.09
CA ILE A 59 -3.76 2.53 7.45
C ILE A 59 -3.69 1.02 7.41
N GLU A 60 -2.93 0.45 8.31
CA GLU A 60 -2.78 -0.99 8.38
C GLU A 60 -4.13 -1.63 8.69
N SER A 61 -4.55 -2.58 7.86
CA SER A 61 -5.85 -3.23 8.07
C SER A 61 -5.67 -4.61 8.71
N HIS A 62 -4.78 -5.41 8.18
CA HIS A 62 -4.50 -6.71 8.80
C HIS A 62 -3.17 -7.22 8.28
N ARG A 63 -2.69 -8.29 8.91
CA ARG A 63 -1.44 -8.89 8.46
C ARG A 63 -1.53 -10.41 8.59
N ILE A 64 -0.74 -11.06 7.77
CA ILE A 64 -0.62 -12.50 7.81
C ILE A 64 0.76 -12.80 8.35
N LYS A 65 0.81 -13.28 9.57
CA LYS A 65 2.07 -13.56 10.22
C LYS A 65 2.84 -14.66 9.53
N ASN A 66 4.14 -14.47 9.42
CA ASN A 66 5.03 -15.47 8.85
C ASN A 66 4.68 -15.87 7.43
N PHE A 67 4.00 -14.96 6.70
CA PHE A 67 3.59 -15.27 5.35
C PHE A 67 4.79 -15.67 4.48
N PHE A 68 5.86 -14.90 4.55
CA PHE A 68 7.00 -15.14 3.68
C PHE A 68 7.85 -16.31 4.15
N THR A 69 7.86 -16.59 5.44
CA THR A 69 8.62 -17.72 5.93
C THR A 69 7.87 -19.03 5.78
N ASP A 70 6.54 -18.98 5.82
CA ASP A 70 5.72 -20.18 5.70
C ASP A 70 5.46 -20.62 4.26
N ASN A 71 5.47 -19.67 3.33
CA ASN A 71 5.08 -19.95 1.95
C ASN A 71 6.23 -20.10 0.97
N TYR A 72 7.44 -19.84 1.41
CA TYR A 72 8.61 -19.97 0.55
C TYR A 72 9.64 -20.86 1.22
N ASP A 73 10.36 -21.60 0.41
CA ASP A 73 11.36 -22.55 0.96
C ASP A 73 12.71 -21.89 1.17
N HIS A 74 12.79 -20.60 0.98
CA HIS A 74 14.02 -19.84 1.23
C HIS A 74 13.64 -18.44 1.68
N PRO A 75 14.55 -17.75 2.37
CA PRO A 75 14.26 -16.41 2.84
C PRO A 75 14.07 -15.45 1.68
N ILE A 76 13.09 -14.55 1.83
CA ILE A 76 12.79 -13.53 0.81
C ILE A 76 13.28 -12.20 1.34
N PHE A 77 14.06 -11.51 0.55
CA PHE A 77 14.63 -10.23 0.93
C PHE A 77 14.21 -9.13 -0.03
N LYS A 78 14.06 -7.93 0.52
CA LYS A 78 13.80 -6.72 -0.25
C LYS A 78 14.74 -5.64 0.28
N CYS A 79 15.57 -5.11 -0.60
CA CYS A 79 16.52 -4.06 -0.21
C CYS A 79 17.34 -4.45 1.01
N GLY A 80 17.72 -5.71 1.09
CA GLY A 80 18.57 -6.20 2.17
C GLY A 80 17.81 -6.53 3.45
N VAL A 81 16.50 -6.40 3.46
CA VAL A 81 15.69 -6.68 4.63
C VAL A 81 14.89 -7.94 4.40
N GLN A 82 14.95 -8.88 5.34
CA GLN A 82 14.17 -10.11 5.20
C GLN A 82 12.71 -9.83 5.49
N LEU A 83 11.84 -10.31 4.61
CA LEU A 83 10.41 -10.17 4.79
C LEU A 83 9.88 -11.38 5.55
N ILE A 84 9.02 -11.13 6.49
CA ILE A 84 8.42 -12.19 7.31
C ILE A 84 6.92 -12.18 7.20
N ASP A 85 6.29 -11.07 7.56
CA ASP A 85 4.84 -10.94 7.51
C ASP A 85 4.38 -10.24 6.25
N MET A 86 3.16 -10.57 5.84
CA MET A 86 2.48 -9.81 4.79
C MET A 86 1.57 -8.81 5.50
N VAL A 87 1.66 -7.55 5.11
CA VAL A 87 0.86 -6.49 5.73
C VAL A 87 -0.05 -5.88 4.69
N TYR A 88 -1.32 -5.78 5.02
CA TYR A 88 -2.29 -5.14 4.15
C TYR A 88 -2.67 -3.78 4.72
N LEU A 89 -2.64 -2.77 3.87
CA LEU A 89 -2.99 -1.42 4.27
C LEU A 89 -4.10 -0.91 3.35
N GLU A 90 -4.92 -0.01 3.87
CA GLU A 90 -6.05 0.49 3.12
C GLU A 90 -6.17 1.99 3.26
N LYS A 91 -6.74 2.61 2.23
CA LYS A 91 -7.00 4.02 2.24
C LYS A 91 -8.41 4.25 1.72
N ASN A 92 -9.18 5.05 2.44
CA ASN A 92 -10.57 5.33 2.08
C ASN A 92 -10.61 6.46 1.07
N LEU A 93 -10.99 6.14 -0.15
CA LEU A 93 -11.00 7.13 -1.23
C LEU A 93 -12.20 8.07 -1.14
N LEU A 94 -13.34 7.51 -0.83
CA LEU A 94 -14.55 8.29 -0.79
C LEU A 94 -14.54 9.27 0.36
N TRP A 95 -14.06 8.83 1.50
CA TRP A 95 -14.00 9.69 2.67
C TRP A 95 -13.14 10.91 2.41
N GLU A 96 -12.04 10.71 1.77
CA GLU A 96 -11.14 11.79 1.46
C GLU A 96 -11.80 12.85 0.59
N SER A 97 -12.53 12.41 -0.39
CA SER A 97 -13.28 13.30 -1.25
C SER A 97 -14.27 14.14 -0.47
N ASN A 98 -15.01 13.48 0.40
CA ASN A 98 -16.00 14.17 1.20
C ASN A 98 -15.41 15.19 2.13
N THR A 99 -14.28 14.86 2.69
CA THR A 99 -13.61 15.76 3.60
C THR A 99 -13.25 17.07 2.90
N ILE A 100 -12.76 16.95 1.70
CA ILE A 100 -12.38 18.13 0.95
C ILE A 100 -13.60 19.00 0.70
N HIS A 101 -14.69 18.40 0.35
CA HIS A 101 -15.90 19.15 0.09
C HIS A 101 -16.39 19.88 1.31
N ARG A 102 -16.36 19.23 2.42
CA ARG A 102 -16.90 19.82 3.61
C ARG A 102 -16.10 21.01 4.10
N LYS A 103 -14.90 21.11 3.66
CA LYS A 103 -14.08 22.22 4.07
C LYS A 103 -14.45 23.51 3.39
N LYS A 104 -15.23 23.43 2.38
CA LYS A 104 -15.68 24.64 1.73
C LYS A 104 -16.78 25.32 2.50
#